data_592a7c9b1e7ac5ebb94978697772a207
#
_entry.id   592a7c9b1e7ac5ebb94978697772a207
#
_cell.length_a   1.000
_cell.length_b   1.000
_cell.length_c   1.000
_cell.angle_alpha   90.00
_cell.angle_beta   90.00
_cell.angle_gamma   90.00
#
_symmetry.space_group_name_H-M   'P 1'
#
loop_
_entity.id
_entity.type
_entity.pdbx_description
1 polymer ?
#
loop_
_entity_poly.entity_id
_entity_poly.type
_entity_poly.pdbx_seq_one_letter_code
_entity_poly.pdbx_strand_id
1 'polypeptide(L)'
;MQLFFRIYGEVVPREQNRPITDLGTLKALAHPLRMQLYRGLCVAGTATASHLADQVDEAVSLVSYHLRKLAEHGLIEEAEPRSGDGRERWWQPSSEGVSIRDRDFRDAPERAAAHLAATRLFHEQRADMYRRYLDERPTWSAEWNAAAPD
;
A
#
# COMPACT_ATOMS: atom_id res chain seq x y z
N MET A 1 7.82 -15.35 7.15
CA MET A 1 6.69 -14.49 7.48
C MET A 1 6.04 -13.98 6.21
N GLN A 2 4.74 -14.07 6.13
CA GLN A 2 4.00 -13.58 4.95
C GLN A 2 3.49 -12.17 5.24
N LEU A 3 3.75 -11.25 4.32
CA LEU A 3 3.16 -9.92 4.35
C LEU A 3 1.87 -9.97 3.52
N PHE A 4 0.75 -9.74 4.18
CA PHE A 4 -0.54 -9.62 3.52
C PHE A 4 -1.02 -8.17 3.65
N PHE A 5 -1.32 -7.55 2.53
CA PHE A 5 -2.05 -6.30 2.54
C PHE A 5 -3.54 -6.62 2.58
N ARG A 6 -4.18 -6.19 3.66
CA ARG A 6 -5.64 -6.33 3.81
C ARG A 6 -6.33 -5.08 3.30
N ILE A 7 -7.39 -5.30 2.57
CA ILE A 7 -8.33 -4.26 2.20
C ILE A 7 -9.54 -4.42 3.12
N TYR A 8 -9.87 -3.39 3.90
CA TYR A 8 -11.06 -3.32 4.77
C TYR A 8 -11.22 -4.47 5.80
N GLY A 9 -10.15 -4.99 6.33
CA GLY A 9 -10.23 -6.02 7.35
C GLY A 9 -10.64 -7.41 6.84
N GLU A 10 -10.99 -7.54 5.58
CA GLU A 10 -11.22 -8.83 4.96
C GLU A 10 -9.91 -9.50 4.61
N VAL A 11 -9.85 -10.79 4.84
CA VAL A 11 -8.72 -11.61 4.41
C VAL A 11 -8.92 -11.90 2.93
N VAL A 12 -8.09 -11.27 2.08
CA VAL A 12 -8.10 -11.61 0.65
C VAL A 12 -7.64 -13.07 0.51
N PRO A 13 -8.42 -13.93 -0.17
CA PRO A 13 -8.01 -15.32 -0.38
C PRO A 13 -6.61 -15.37 -1.01
N ARG A 14 -5.79 -16.32 -0.56
CA ARG A 14 -4.41 -16.47 -1.06
C ARG A 14 -4.32 -16.57 -2.58
N GLU A 15 -5.33 -17.14 -3.19
CA GLU A 15 -5.44 -17.35 -4.64
C GLU A 15 -5.59 -16.04 -5.44
N GLN A 16 -6.06 -14.97 -4.79
CA GLN A 16 -6.26 -13.66 -5.42
C GLN A 16 -5.10 -12.70 -5.19
N ASN A 17 -4.15 -13.07 -4.32
CA ASN A 17 -2.95 -12.29 -4.08
C ASN A 17 -1.89 -12.60 -5.13
N ARG A 18 -1.27 -11.54 -5.66
CA ARG A 18 -0.10 -11.70 -6.51
C ARG A 18 1.13 -11.98 -5.65
N PRO A 19 1.81 -13.13 -5.83
CA PRO A 19 3.08 -13.36 -5.14
C PRO A 19 4.18 -12.50 -5.77
N ILE A 20 4.95 -11.81 -4.92
CA ILE A 20 6.15 -11.10 -5.34
C ILE A 20 7.33 -12.04 -5.11
N THR A 21 8.01 -12.41 -6.19
CA THR A 21 9.13 -13.37 -6.15
C THR A 21 10.43 -12.78 -6.70
N ASP A 22 10.36 -11.66 -7.42
CA ASP A 22 11.53 -11.01 -7.99
C ASP A 22 12.02 -9.83 -7.14
N LEU A 23 13.33 -9.68 -7.09
CA LEU A 23 13.99 -8.66 -6.28
C LEU A 23 13.61 -7.23 -6.70
N GLY A 24 13.49 -6.99 -8.00
CA GLY A 24 13.16 -5.67 -8.54
C GLY A 24 11.80 -5.17 -8.06
N THR A 25 10.79 -6.02 -8.11
CA THR A 25 9.43 -5.67 -7.63
C THR A 25 9.42 -5.49 -6.11
N LEU A 26 10.13 -6.35 -5.37
CA LEU A 26 10.25 -6.20 -3.92
C LEU A 26 10.89 -4.86 -3.53
N LYS A 27 11.98 -4.49 -4.18
CA LYS A 27 12.65 -3.20 -3.95
C LYS A 27 11.77 -2.01 -4.35
N ALA A 28 10.97 -2.14 -5.41
CA ALA A 28 10.04 -1.10 -5.81
C ALA A 28 9.00 -0.83 -4.72
N LEU A 29 8.49 -1.88 -4.07
CA LEU A 29 7.52 -1.76 -2.98
C LEU A 29 8.19 -1.36 -1.65
N ALA A 30 9.42 -1.79 -1.41
CA ALA A 30 10.16 -1.55 -0.16
C ALA A 30 10.74 -0.13 -0.09
N HIS A 31 9.91 0.86 -0.36
CA HIS A 31 10.20 2.27 -0.25
C HIS A 31 9.10 2.93 0.59
N PRO A 32 9.43 3.76 1.60
CA PRO A 32 8.43 4.27 2.53
C PRO A 32 7.22 4.90 1.85
N LEU A 33 7.45 5.84 0.95
CA LEU A 33 6.36 6.54 0.26
C LEU A 33 5.62 5.61 -0.70
N ARG A 34 6.33 4.77 -1.46
CA ARG A 34 5.67 3.85 -2.39
C ARG A 34 4.79 2.82 -1.67
N MET A 35 5.23 2.32 -0.53
CA MET A 35 4.42 1.41 0.28
C MET A 35 3.16 2.10 0.82
N GLN A 36 3.27 3.35 1.27
CA GLN A 36 2.11 4.15 1.69
C GLN A 36 1.13 4.37 0.54
N LEU A 37 1.63 4.74 -0.63
CA LEU A 37 0.81 4.98 -1.82
C LEU A 37 0.09 3.70 -2.28
N TYR A 38 0.79 2.59 -2.30
CA TYR A 38 0.21 1.30 -2.67
C TYR A 38 -0.93 0.92 -1.72
N ARG A 39 -0.71 1.04 -0.41
CA ARG A 39 -1.76 0.75 0.58
C ARG A 39 -2.94 1.70 0.48
N GLY A 40 -2.66 2.99 0.32
CA GLY A 40 -3.71 3.98 0.13
C GLY A 40 -4.56 3.68 -1.09
N LEU A 41 -3.94 3.26 -2.17
CA LEU A 41 -4.63 2.87 -3.39
C LEU A 41 -5.47 1.59 -3.20
N CYS A 42 -4.94 0.60 -2.47
CA CYS A 42 -5.70 -0.60 -2.14
C CYS A 42 -6.95 -0.27 -1.32
N VAL A 43 -6.87 0.67 -0.40
CA VAL A 43 -8.02 1.11 0.41
C VAL A 43 -9.04 1.88 -0.43
N ALA A 44 -8.57 2.80 -1.28
CA ALA A 44 -9.44 3.63 -2.12
C ALA A 44 -10.06 2.86 -3.30
N GLY A 45 -9.42 1.81 -3.76
CA GLY A 45 -9.77 1.08 -4.98
C GLY A 45 -9.27 1.76 -6.24
N THR A 46 -9.61 3.03 -6.43
CA THR A 46 -9.09 3.89 -7.50
C THR A 46 -8.81 5.28 -6.94
N ALA A 47 -7.75 5.92 -7.43
CA ALA A 47 -7.41 7.28 -7.02
C ALA A 47 -6.52 7.97 -8.06
N THR A 48 -6.47 9.29 -7.99
CA THR A 48 -5.53 10.12 -8.74
C THR A 48 -4.29 10.43 -7.90
N ALA A 49 -3.22 10.87 -8.56
CA ALA A 49 -2.02 11.33 -7.87
C ALA A 49 -2.33 12.49 -6.92
N SER A 50 -3.20 13.42 -7.32
CA SER A 50 -3.60 14.56 -6.48
C SER A 50 -4.29 14.10 -5.19
N HIS A 51 -5.17 13.12 -5.30
CA HIS A 51 -5.87 12.55 -4.15
C HIS A 51 -4.91 11.90 -3.16
N LEU A 52 -4.00 11.08 -3.68
CA LEU A 52 -3.02 10.38 -2.85
C LEU A 52 -1.99 11.35 -2.25
N ALA A 53 -1.60 12.39 -3.00
CA ALA A 53 -0.68 13.42 -2.52
C ALA A 53 -1.24 14.15 -1.29
N ASP A 54 -2.53 14.47 -1.28
CA ASP A 54 -3.20 15.07 -0.13
C ASP A 54 -3.16 14.13 1.09
N GLN A 55 -3.37 12.84 0.88
CA GLN A 55 -3.36 11.84 1.97
C GLN A 55 -1.98 11.66 2.61
N VAL A 56 -0.92 11.74 1.83
CA VAL A 56 0.45 11.53 2.32
C VAL A 56 1.21 12.84 2.58
N ASP A 57 0.59 13.99 2.34
CA ASP A 57 1.15 15.32 2.52
C ASP A 57 2.47 15.51 1.74
N GLU A 58 2.42 15.18 0.46
CA GLU A 58 3.57 15.28 -0.45
C GLU A 58 3.16 16.00 -1.75
N ALA A 59 4.16 16.48 -2.49
CA ALA A 59 3.94 17.13 -3.78
C ALA A 59 3.37 16.13 -4.81
N VAL A 60 2.41 16.58 -5.61
CA VAL A 60 1.78 15.75 -6.66
C VAL A 60 2.82 15.21 -7.65
N SER A 61 3.82 16.00 -8.01
CA SER A 61 4.88 15.58 -8.93
C SER A 61 5.70 14.40 -8.38
N LEU A 62 6.00 14.42 -7.09
CA LEU A 62 6.71 13.33 -6.41
C LEU A 62 5.84 12.07 -6.35
N VAL A 63 4.57 12.23 -5.98
CA VAL A 63 3.61 11.12 -5.93
C VAL A 63 3.43 10.50 -7.32
N SER A 64 3.27 11.31 -8.36
CA SER A 64 3.18 10.84 -9.74
C SER A 64 4.40 10.02 -10.16
N TYR A 65 5.58 10.47 -9.78
CA TYR A 65 6.82 9.73 -10.05
C TYR A 65 6.79 8.33 -9.41
N HIS A 66 6.42 8.26 -8.14
CA HIS A 66 6.38 6.98 -7.42
C HIS A 66 5.26 6.06 -7.91
N LEU A 67 4.12 6.60 -8.30
CA LEU A 67 3.04 5.80 -8.91
C LEU A 67 3.50 5.17 -10.23
N ARG A 68 4.22 5.92 -11.06
CA ARG A 68 4.80 5.36 -12.30
C ARG A 68 5.81 4.25 -12.00
N LYS A 69 6.60 4.38 -10.95
CA LYS A 69 7.53 3.33 -10.52
C LYS A 69 6.78 2.05 -10.10
N LEU A 70 5.70 2.18 -9.37
CA LEU A 70 4.85 1.05 -9.03
C LEU A 70 4.23 0.41 -10.28
N ALA A 71 3.79 1.22 -11.25
CA ALA A 71 3.22 0.74 -12.50
C ALA A 71 4.26 0.03 -13.37
N GLU A 72 5.50 0.50 -13.42
CA GLU A 72 6.59 -0.15 -14.15
C GLU A 72 6.82 -1.59 -13.69
N HIS A 73 6.59 -1.86 -12.42
CA HIS A 73 6.70 -3.21 -11.84
C HIS A 73 5.39 -3.97 -11.83
N GLY A 74 4.35 -3.44 -12.45
CA GLY A 74 3.06 -4.10 -12.57
C GLY A 74 2.27 -4.23 -11.27
N LEU A 75 2.59 -3.43 -10.24
CA LEU A 75 1.87 -3.43 -8.97
C LEU A 75 0.57 -2.65 -9.05
N ILE A 76 0.54 -1.61 -9.86
CA ILE A 76 -0.64 -0.81 -10.16
C ILE A 76 -0.78 -0.63 -11.67
N GLU A 77 -1.96 -0.22 -12.10
CA GLU A 77 -2.28 0.03 -13.50
C GLU A 77 -3.23 1.21 -13.63
N GLU A 78 -3.34 1.75 -14.83
CA GLU A 78 -4.32 2.79 -15.11
C GLU A 78 -5.73 2.22 -15.00
N ALA A 79 -6.59 2.97 -14.32
CA ALA A 79 -8.02 2.71 -14.21
C ALA A 79 -8.79 3.59 -15.18
N GLU A 80 -10.05 3.22 -15.43
CA GLU A 80 -10.95 4.08 -16.19
C GLU A 80 -11.22 5.39 -15.43
N PRO A 81 -11.25 6.55 -16.12
CA PRO A 81 -11.56 7.82 -15.49
C PRO A 81 -12.93 7.80 -14.82
N ARG A 82 -12.97 8.28 -13.56
CA ARG A 82 -14.21 8.34 -12.79
C ARG A 82 -14.83 9.73 -12.72
N SER A 83 -14.06 10.76 -13.09
CA SER A 83 -14.57 12.12 -13.27
C SER A 83 -14.59 12.49 -14.73
N GLY A 84 -15.44 13.43 -15.14
CA GLY A 84 -15.53 13.91 -16.51
C GLY A 84 -14.32 14.72 -16.98
N ASP A 85 -13.34 14.96 -16.13
CA ASP A 85 -12.08 15.59 -16.48
C ASP A 85 -11.08 14.52 -16.95
N GLY A 86 -10.94 14.34 -18.25
CA GLY A 86 -10.01 13.38 -18.84
C GLY A 86 -8.53 13.76 -18.72
N ARG A 87 -8.17 14.81 -17.97
CA ARG A 87 -6.79 15.26 -17.78
C ARG A 87 -6.06 14.50 -16.69
N GLU A 88 -6.77 14.02 -15.67
CA GLU A 88 -6.18 13.29 -14.58
C GLU A 88 -6.13 11.79 -14.88
N ARG A 89 -4.97 11.21 -14.61
CA ARG A 89 -4.77 9.76 -14.72
C ARG A 89 -5.27 9.12 -13.42
N TRP A 90 -6.13 8.12 -13.58
CA TRP A 90 -6.63 7.31 -12.47
C TRP A 90 -5.84 6.01 -12.37
N TRP A 91 -5.59 5.59 -11.16
CA TRP A 91 -4.81 4.40 -10.85
C TRP A 91 -5.62 3.41 -10.02
N GLN A 92 -5.31 2.14 -10.17
CA GLN A 92 -5.86 1.05 -9.36
C GLN A 92 -4.80 -0.02 -9.14
N PRO A 93 -4.92 -0.83 -8.04
CA PRO A 93 -4.05 -1.99 -7.89
C PRO A 93 -4.25 -2.99 -9.02
N SER A 94 -3.19 -3.64 -9.48
CA SER A 94 -3.25 -4.65 -10.54
C SER A 94 -3.79 -6.00 -10.06
N SER A 95 -3.84 -6.21 -8.73
CA SER A 95 -4.37 -7.41 -8.08
C SER A 95 -5.04 -7.01 -6.77
N GLU A 96 -5.78 -7.93 -6.16
CA GLU A 96 -6.46 -7.65 -4.89
C GLU A 96 -5.50 -7.46 -3.72
N GLY A 97 -4.26 -7.89 -3.87
CA GLY A 97 -3.21 -7.70 -2.89
C GLY A 97 -1.92 -8.35 -3.36
N VAL A 98 -0.90 -8.25 -2.54
CA VAL A 98 0.40 -8.89 -2.78
C VAL A 98 0.78 -9.75 -1.60
N SER A 99 1.52 -10.83 -1.85
CA SER A 99 2.12 -11.66 -0.82
C SER A 99 3.62 -11.71 -1.02
N ILE A 100 4.36 -11.59 0.06
CA ILE A 100 5.82 -11.66 0.06
C ILE A 100 6.19 -12.75 1.06
N ARG A 101 6.76 -13.85 0.57
CA ARG A 101 7.06 -15.01 1.39
C ARG A 101 8.56 -15.11 1.62
N ASP A 102 8.95 -15.32 2.86
CA ASP A 102 10.34 -15.48 3.27
C ASP A 102 11.06 -16.53 2.42
N ARG A 103 10.42 -17.67 2.17
CA ARG A 103 11.01 -18.77 1.41
C ARG A 103 11.44 -18.41 -0.01
N ASP A 104 10.81 -17.38 -0.60
CA ASP A 104 11.12 -16.95 -1.97
C ASP A 104 12.38 -16.07 -2.03
N PHE A 105 12.90 -15.63 -0.86
CA PHE A 105 14.03 -14.70 -0.78
C PHE A 105 15.21 -15.22 0.06
N ARG A 106 15.16 -16.45 0.53
CA ARG A 106 16.23 -17.04 1.34
C ARG A 106 17.45 -17.52 0.57
N ASP A 107 17.35 -17.59 -0.74
CA ASP A 107 18.34 -18.23 -1.62
C ASP A 107 19.63 -17.41 -1.82
N ALA A 108 19.61 -16.10 -1.49
CA ALA A 108 20.77 -15.24 -1.60
C ALA A 108 20.74 -14.12 -0.54
N PRO A 109 21.92 -13.68 -0.05
CA PRO A 109 21.97 -12.64 0.99
C PRO A 109 21.31 -11.33 0.60
N GLU A 110 21.46 -10.88 -0.64
CA GLU A 110 20.83 -9.65 -1.13
C GLU A 110 19.30 -9.74 -1.12
N ARG A 111 18.77 -10.88 -1.53
CA ARG A 111 17.34 -11.14 -1.54
C ARG A 111 16.77 -11.20 -0.13
N ALA A 112 17.47 -11.88 0.78
CA ALA A 112 17.10 -11.97 2.20
C ALA A 112 17.12 -10.60 2.87
N ALA A 113 18.12 -9.77 2.60
CA ALA A 113 18.23 -8.41 3.13
C ALA A 113 17.08 -7.51 2.65
N ALA A 114 16.73 -7.60 1.37
CA ALA A 114 15.61 -6.85 0.80
C ALA A 114 14.27 -7.27 1.42
N HIS A 115 14.07 -8.56 1.64
CA HIS A 115 12.88 -9.08 2.32
C HIS A 115 12.78 -8.57 3.76
N LEU A 116 13.89 -8.58 4.49
CA LEU A 116 13.92 -8.06 5.87
C LEU A 116 13.60 -6.55 5.90
N ALA A 117 14.17 -5.77 4.97
CA ALA A 117 13.90 -4.34 4.89
C ALA A 117 12.42 -4.05 4.61
N ALA A 118 11.82 -4.77 3.66
CA ALA A 118 10.39 -4.65 3.35
C ALA A 118 9.51 -5.03 4.55
N THR A 119 9.86 -6.08 5.26
CA THR A 119 9.15 -6.55 6.45
C THR A 119 9.19 -5.49 7.57
N ARG A 120 10.36 -4.94 7.85
CA ARG A 120 10.52 -3.86 8.85
C ARG A 120 9.68 -2.65 8.51
N LEU A 121 9.76 -2.21 7.26
CA LEU A 121 9.02 -1.04 6.79
C LEU A 121 7.49 -1.25 6.92
N PHE A 122 7.01 -2.42 6.54
CA PHE A 122 5.61 -2.77 6.67
C PHE A 122 5.14 -2.69 8.13
N HIS A 123 5.90 -3.26 9.06
CA HIS A 123 5.55 -3.23 10.48
C HIS A 123 5.65 -1.84 11.09
N GLU A 124 6.64 -1.05 10.70
CA GLU A 124 6.77 0.34 11.14
C GLU A 124 5.56 1.17 10.72
N GLN A 125 5.12 1.03 9.48
CA GLN A 125 3.96 1.76 8.98
C GLN A 125 2.67 1.31 9.66
N ARG A 126 2.52 0.02 9.94
CA ARG A 126 1.37 -0.47 10.71
C ARG A 126 1.35 0.08 12.14
N ALA A 127 2.51 0.14 12.78
CA ALA A 127 2.62 0.72 14.11
C ALA A 127 2.25 2.20 14.12
N ASP A 128 2.66 2.96 13.10
CA ASP A 128 2.29 4.37 12.96
C ASP A 128 0.79 4.56 12.74
N MET A 129 0.16 3.72 11.95
CA MET A 129 -1.28 3.74 11.74
C MET A 129 -2.03 3.47 13.04
N TYR A 130 -1.57 2.50 13.83
CA TYR A 130 -2.17 2.17 15.11
C TYR A 130 -2.02 3.29 16.13
N ARG A 131 -0.86 3.93 16.18
CA ARG A 131 -0.63 5.11 17.05
C ARG A 131 -1.56 6.25 16.69
N ARG A 132 -1.74 6.56 15.41
CA ARG A 132 -2.69 7.59 14.97
C ARG A 132 -4.11 7.23 15.37
N TYR A 133 -4.50 5.98 15.20
CA TYR A 133 -5.81 5.51 15.65
C TYR A 133 -6.02 5.78 17.15
N LEU A 134 -5.03 5.48 17.98
CA LEU A 134 -5.11 5.74 19.42
C LEU A 134 -5.17 7.24 19.73
N ASP A 135 -4.38 8.05 19.04
CA ASP A 135 -4.30 9.50 19.27
C ASP A 135 -5.58 10.22 18.82
N GLU A 136 -6.19 9.77 17.75
CA GLU A 136 -7.43 10.36 17.21
C GLU A 136 -8.69 9.91 17.95
N ARG A 137 -8.62 8.77 18.62
CA ARG A 137 -9.76 8.17 19.32
C ARG A 137 -10.49 9.12 20.28
N PRO A 138 -9.81 9.96 21.08
CA PRO A 138 -10.49 10.91 21.99
C PRO A 138 -11.29 12.00 21.28
N THR A 139 -11.04 12.27 20.01
CA THR A 139 -11.72 13.31 19.22
C THR A 139 -12.96 12.79 18.51
N TRP A 140 -13.20 11.47 18.54
CA TRP A 140 -14.35 10.86 17.89
C TRP A 140 -15.65 11.15 18.65
N SER A 141 -16.77 11.13 17.92
CA SER A 141 -18.09 11.29 18.56
C SER A 141 -18.34 10.21 19.60
N ALA A 142 -19.22 10.53 20.57
CA ALA A 142 -19.59 9.59 21.62
C ALA A 142 -20.18 8.28 21.04
N GLU A 143 -20.97 8.37 19.98
CA GLU A 143 -21.55 7.20 19.30
C GLU A 143 -20.47 6.32 18.71
N TRP A 144 -19.49 6.92 18.06
CA TRP A 144 -18.37 6.21 17.45
C TRP A 144 -17.49 5.54 18.52
N ASN A 145 -17.23 6.26 19.61
CA ASN A 145 -16.46 5.71 20.74
C ASN A 145 -17.18 4.55 21.42
N ALA A 146 -18.49 4.60 21.49
CA ALA A 146 -19.29 3.51 22.07
C ALA A 146 -19.29 2.25 21.18
N ALA A 147 -19.17 2.43 19.86
CA ALA A 147 -19.16 1.33 18.89
C ALA A 147 -17.76 0.74 18.68
N ALA A 148 -16.68 1.48 19.02
CA ALA A 148 -15.30 1.03 18.82
C ALA A 148 -14.97 -0.06 19.86
N PRO A 149 -14.34 -1.16 19.44
CA PRO A 149 -13.88 -2.18 20.40
C PRO A 149 -12.74 -1.63 21.27
N ASP A 150 -12.70 -2.08 22.49
CA ASP A 150 -11.66 -1.77 23.45
C ASP A 150 -10.32 -2.43 23.07
#